data_2978d9fc27b4841b91d76ce15a7e2272
#
_entry.id   2978d9fc27b4841b91d76ce15a7e2272
#
_cell.length_a   1.000
_cell.length_b   1.000
_cell.length_c   1.000
_cell.angle_alpha   90.00
_cell.angle_beta   90.00
_cell.angle_gamma   90.00
#
_symmetry.space_group_name_H-M   'P 1'
#
loop_
_entity.id
_entity.type
_entity.pdbx_description
1 polymer ?
#
loop_
_entity_poly.entity_id
_entity_poly.type
_entity_poly.pdbx_seq_one_letter_code
_entity_poly.pdbx_strand_id
1 'polypeptide(L)'
;KTSLKCTCNECSKILLHDKPDTHPVDPEKSEQDYYRDKVKDVIIKHGVGSTEFKNTIKDIEKECSSKKRTICMHCGSEQGKIILDKPSTFKEKKENKGEHKLNARDIREWLERIPDEHLIFLGMDKDAARPEWTIMKVLPVPPITVRPSITLDSGDRSEDDLTHKLVDVLRINQRLRENRDAGAPQLIVEDLWELLQYHCTTYFDNQTSGIPPARHRSGRPLKTLAQRLKGKEGRFRSNLSGKRVN
;
A
#
# COMPACT_ATOMS: atom_id res chain seq x y z
N LYS A 1 -2.01 -5.43 2.02
CA LYS A 1 -3.09 -6.44 2.15
C LYS A 1 -2.62 -7.65 2.93
N THR A 2 -1.46 -8.24 2.59
CA THR A 2 -0.88 -9.39 3.30
C THR A 2 -0.66 -9.06 4.77
N SER A 3 0.05 -7.97 5.08
CA SER A 3 0.32 -7.54 6.45
C SER A 3 -0.96 -7.39 7.29
N LEU A 4 -2.00 -6.74 6.74
CA LEU A 4 -3.29 -6.57 7.42
C LEU A 4 -4.07 -7.88 7.63
N LYS A 5 -3.81 -8.91 6.84
CA LYS A 5 -4.43 -10.23 7.04
C LYS A 5 -3.71 -11.08 8.07
N CYS A 6 -2.41 -10.84 8.22
CA CYS A 6 -1.56 -11.62 9.11
C CYS A 6 -1.50 -11.07 10.53
N THR A 7 -1.97 -9.84 10.75
CA THR A 7 -1.91 -9.16 12.04
C THR A 7 -3.30 -8.83 12.58
N CYS A 8 -3.43 -8.80 13.89
CA CYS A 8 -4.66 -8.44 14.58
C CYS A 8 -4.99 -6.96 14.37
N ASN A 9 -6.25 -6.62 14.20
CA ASN A 9 -6.72 -5.24 14.02
C ASN A 9 -6.62 -4.40 15.31
N GLU A 10 -6.66 -5.02 16.49
CA GLU A 10 -6.60 -4.33 17.78
C GLU A 10 -5.18 -4.26 18.34
N CYS A 11 -4.53 -5.40 18.57
CA CYS A 11 -3.21 -5.46 19.19
C CYS A 11 -2.03 -5.45 18.20
N SER A 12 -2.30 -5.52 16.90
CA SER A 12 -1.32 -5.52 15.79
C SER A 12 -0.27 -6.65 15.83
N LYS A 13 -0.41 -7.63 16.74
CA LYS A 13 0.45 -8.82 16.78
C LYS A 13 0.12 -9.78 15.63
N ILE A 14 1.11 -10.59 15.23
CA ILE A 14 0.93 -11.65 14.23
C ILE A 14 -0.09 -12.69 14.73
N LEU A 15 -0.93 -13.21 13.84
CA LEU A 15 -1.94 -14.22 14.15
C LEU A 15 -1.35 -15.64 14.17
N LEU A 16 -0.29 -15.82 14.96
CA LEU A 16 0.36 -17.09 15.26
C LEU A 16 0.45 -17.24 16.78
N HIS A 17 0.28 -18.45 17.28
CA HIS A 17 0.38 -18.73 18.72
C HIS A 17 1.81 -18.53 19.23
N ASP A 18 1.93 -17.89 20.39
CA ASP A 18 3.19 -17.67 21.12
C ASP A 18 3.41 -18.69 22.26
N LYS A 19 2.42 -19.53 22.52
CA LYS A 19 2.49 -20.56 23.58
C LYS A 19 3.14 -21.83 23.04
N PRO A 20 3.96 -22.56 23.84
CA PRO A 20 4.44 -23.89 23.50
C PRO A 20 3.26 -24.85 23.28
N ASP A 21 3.49 -25.98 22.69
CA ASP A 21 2.51 -27.01 22.34
C ASP A 21 1.42 -26.61 21.34
N THR A 22 1.64 -25.54 20.58
CA THR A 22 0.65 -25.07 19.60
C THR A 22 0.96 -25.43 18.17
N HIS A 23 2.20 -25.85 17.88
CA HIS A 23 2.56 -26.24 16.51
C HIS A 23 2.28 -27.74 16.27
N PRO A 24 1.52 -28.10 15.19
CA PRO A 24 1.07 -29.48 14.97
C PRO A 24 2.20 -30.47 14.63
N VAL A 25 3.36 -29.99 14.20
CA VAL A 25 4.49 -30.82 13.78
C VAL A 25 5.59 -30.89 14.85
N ASP A 26 5.74 -29.85 15.66
CA ASP A 26 6.76 -29.74 16.69
C ASP A 26 6.11 -29.27 18.01
N PRO A 27 5.66 -30.19 18.86
CA PRO A 27 4.93 -29.85 20.08
C PRO A 27 5.80 -29.14 21.14
N GLU A 28 7.13 -29.19 21.01
CA GLU A 28 8.02 -28.47 21.95
C GLU A 28 8.13 -26.97 21.63
N LYS A 29 7.70 -26.55 20.44
CA LYS A 29 7.80 -25.16 19.97
C LYS A 29 6.43 -24.50 19.89
N SER A 30 6.43 -23.17 20.07
CA SER A 30 5.30 -22.35 19.65
C SER A 30 5.23 -22.22 18.12
N GLU A 31 4.07 -21.90 17.55
CA GLU A 31 3.97 -21.61 16.13
C GLU A 31 4.92 -20.48 15.71
N GLN A 32 5.05 -19.44 16.55
CA GLN A 32 5.96 -18.31 16.26
C GLN A 32 7.42 -18.76 16.24
N ASP A 33 7.86 -19.58 17.20
CA ASP A 33 9.25 -20.05 17.26
C ASP A 33 9.57 -20.95 16.07
N TYR A 34 8.67 -21.87 15.72
CA TYR A 34 8.83 -22.72 14.55
C TYR A 34 9.00 -21.91 13.27
N TYR A 35 8.10 -20.96 12.98
CA TYR A 35 8.20 -20.16 11.75
C TYR A 35 9.37 -19.19 11.79
N ARG A 36 9.75 -18.66 12.95
CA ARG A 36 10.92 -17.80 13.11
C ARG A 36 12.21 -18.54 12.77
N ASP A 37 12.39 -19.75 13.29
CA ASP A 37 13.54 -20.58 12.99
C ASP A 37 13.57 -20.95 11.51
N LYS A 38 12.45 -21.37 10.95
CA LYS A 38 12.32 -21.69 9.52
C LYS A 38 12.69 -20.52 8.60
N VAL A 39 12.25 -19.31 8.92
CA VAL A 39 12.60 -18.11 8.13
C VAL A 39 14.08 -17.80 8.24
N LYS A 40 14.66 -17.87 9.46
CA LYS A 40 16.11 -17.67 9.67
C LYS A 40 16.94 -18.67 8.89
N ASP A 41 16.59 -19.94 8.94
CA ASP A 41 17.28 -21.00 8.19
C ASP A 41 17.25 -20.78 6.69
N VAL A 42 16.11 -20.35 6.16
CA VAL A 42 15.97 -20.03 4.73
C VAL A 42 16.79 -18.80 4.35
N ILE A 43 16.84 -17.79 5.20
CA ILE A 43 17.68 -16.58 4.98
C ILE A 43 19.15 -16.98 4.94
N ILE A 44 19.61 -17.82 5.85
CA ILE A 44 21.01 -18.27 5.92
C ILE A 44 21.38 -19.11 4.69
N LYS A 45 20.52 -20.04 4.28
CA LYS A 45 20.80 -21.00 3.18
C LYS A 45 20.65 -20.38 1.78
N HIS A 46 19.64 -19.57 1.58
CA HIS A 46 19.21 -19.11 0.25
C HIS A 46 19.23 -17.58 0.08
N GLY A 47 19.34 -16.85 1.18
CA GLY A 47 19.30 -15.38 1.17
C GLY A 47 17.89 -14.78 1.14
N VAL A 48 17.84 -13.49 1.50
CA VAL A 48 16.61 -12.68 1.44
C VAL A 48 16.20 -12.49 -0.01
N GLY A 49 14.89 -12.67 -0.32
CA GLY A 49 14.35 -12.48 -1.66
C GLY A 49 14.42 -13.70 -2.59
N SER A 50 15.02 -14.82 -2.14
CA SER A 50 14.99 -16.10 -2.86
C SER A 50 13.57 -16.63 -3.07
N THR A 51 13.41 -17.60 -3.94
CA THR A 51 12.11 -18.27 -4.17
C THR A 51 11.64 -18.99 -2.92
N GLU A 52 12.56 -19.65 -2.22
CA GLU A 52 12.34 -20.38 -0.98
C GLU A 52 11.87 -19.42 0.13
N PHE A 53 12.52 -18.28 0.27
CA PHE A 53 12.09 -17.23 1.20
C PHE A 53 10.67 -16.75 0.92
N LYS A 54 10.37 -16.42 -0.35
CA LYS A 54 9.02 -15.98 -0.76
C LYS A 54 7.96 -17.05 -0.52
N ASN A 55 8.29 -18.32 -0.72
CA ASN A 55 7.36 -19.44 -0.45
C ASN A 55 7.11 -19.60 1.04
N THR A 56 8.16 -19.51 1.87
CA THR A 56 8.02 -19.56 3.33
C THR A 56 7.12 -18.45 3.86
N ILE A 57 7.31 -17.21 3.39
CA ILE A 57 6.42 -16.08 3.77
C ILE A 57 4.98 -16.31 3.30
N LYS A 58 4.76 -16.87 2.12
CA LYS A 58 3.41 -17.23 1.66
C LYS A 58 2.76 -18.32 2.50
N ASP A 59 3.53 -19.28 3.00
CA ASP A 59 2.99 -20.32 3.88
C ASP A 59 2.57 -19.72 5.22
N ILE A 60 3.35 -18.80 5.79
CA ILE A 60 2.99 -18.02 6.96
C ILE A 60 1.71 -17.19 6.68
N GLU A 61 1.62 -16.51 5.53
CA GLU A 61 0.41 -15.77 5.14
C GLU A 61 -0.83 -16.67 5.10
N LYS A 62 -0.72 -17.87 4.53
CA LYS A 62 -1.84 -18.83 4.47
C LYS A 62 -2.27 -19.25 5.86
N GLU A 63 -1.30 -19.55 6.75
CA GLU A 63 -1.59 -19.95 8.11
C GLU A 63 -2.29 -18.85 8.90
N CYS A 64 -1.75 -17.63 8.90
CA CYS A 64 -2.35 -16.47 9.56
C CYS A 64 -3.74 -16.12 9.01
N SER A 65 -3.97 -16.26 7.70
CA SER A 65 -5.23 -15.93 7.03
C SER A 65 -6.21 -17.12 6.95
N SER A 66 -5.94 -18.20 7.67
CA SER A 66 -6.81 -19.37 7.71
C SER A 66 -8.20 -19.02 8.24
N LYS A 67 -9.24 -19.64 7.67
CA LYS A 67 -10.64 -19.47 8.14
C LYS A 67 -10.87 -19.88 9.58
N LYS A 68 -9.95 -20.64 10.16
CA LYS A 68 -10.02 -21.06 11.58
C LYS A 68 -9.60 -19.95 12.55
N ARG A 69 -8.93 -18.89 12.06
CA ARG A 69 -8.40 -17.80 12.88
C ARG A 69 -9.36 -16.59 12.89
N THR A 70 -10.52 -16.80 13.47
CA THR A 70 -11.56 -15.77 13.62
C THR A 70 -11.36 -14.91 14.86
N ILE A 71 -10.57 -15.37 15.83
CA ILE A 71 -10.30 -14.70 17.10
C ILE A 71 -8.79 -14.58 17.28
N CYS A 72 -8.35 -13.40 17.73
CA CYS A 72 -6.94 -13.19 18.06
C CYS A 72 -6.54 -13.97 19.30
N MET A 73 -5.49 -14.77 19.22
CA MET A 73 -4.98 -15.56 20.33
C MET A 73 -4.29 -14.73 21.42
N HIS A 74 -3.93 -13.48 21.12
CA HIS A 74 -3.25 -12.59 22.08
C HIS A 74 -4.20 -11.69 22.86
N CYS A 75 -5.22 -11.12 22.22
CA CYS A 75 -6.14 -10.16 22.84
C CYS A 75 -7.60 -10.60 22.84
N GLY A 76 -7.93 -11.73 22.22
CA GLY A 76 -9.30 -12.26 22.17
C GLY A 76 -10.25 -11.50 21.23
N SER A 77 -9.78 -10.51 20.48
CA SER A 77 -10.65 -9.73 19.57
C SER A 77 -11.03 -10.52 18.31
N GLU A 78 -12.24 -10.32 17.83
CA GLU A 78 -12.75 -10.89 16.58
C GLU A 78 -12.02 -10.28 15.38
N GLN A 79 -11.50 -11.14 14.49
CA GLN A 79 -10.77 -10.73 13.31
C GLN A 79 -11.70 -10.64 12.10
N GLY A 80 -11.71 -9.48 11.46
CA GLY A 80 -12.47 -9.24 10.25
C GLY A 80 -11.72 -9.70 8.98
N LYS A 81 -12.48 -10.06 7.96
CA LYS A 81 -11.93 -10.37 6.66
C LYS A 81 -11.53 -9.09 5.93
N ILE A 82 -10.25 -8.94 5.58
CA ILE A 82 -9.74 -7.79 4.84
C ILE A 82 -9.98 -7.95 3.34
N ILE A 83 -10.81 -7.07 2.79
CA ILE A 83 -11.18 -7.02 1.38
C ILE A 83 -10.55 -5.77 0.77
N LEU A 84 -9.98 -5.92 -0.42
CA LEU A 84 -9.57 -4.76 -1.22
C LEU A 84 -10.77 -4.32 -2.07
N ASP A 85 -11.31 -3.17 -1.75
CA ASP A 85 -12.27 -2.46 -2.59
C ASP A 85 -11.47 -1.65 -3.61
N LYS A 86 -11.53 -2.12 -4.85
CA LYS A 86 -10.75 -1.48 -5.91
C LYS A 86 -11.21 -0.03 -6.07
N PRO A 87 -10.30 0.91 -6.19
CA PRO A 87 -8.91 0.72 -6.63
C PRO A 87 -7.87 0.56 -5.52
N SER A 88 -8.09 1.17 -4.36
CA SER A 88 -7.04 1.33 -3.35
C SER A 88 -7.58 1.38 -1.92
N THR A 89 -8.89 1.23 -1.73
CA THR A 89 -9.54 1.27 -0.42
C THR A 89 -9.62 -0.14 0.16
N PHE A 90 -9.36 -0.27 1.46
CA PHE A 90 -9.56 -1.51 2.18
C PHE A 90 -10.84 -1.45 3.00
N LYS A 91 -11.51 -2.60 3.09
CA LYS A 91 -12.66 -2.81 3.97
C LYS A 91 -12.37 -3.97 4.89
N GLU A 92 -12.76 -3.84 6.13
CA GLU A 92 -12.83 -4.93 7.09
C GLU A 92 -14.29 -5.39 7.18
N LYS A 93 -14.52 -6.68 6.95
CA LYS A 93 -15.83 -7.30 7.11
C LYS A 93 -15.81 -8.21 8.31
N LYS A 94 -16.55 -7.85 9.36
CA LYS A 94 -16.82 -8.70 10.55
C LYS A 94 -18.18 -9.35 10.41
N GLU A 95 -18.32 -10.58 10.87
CA GLU A 95 -19.58 -11.34 10.73
C GLU A 95 -20.75 -10.63 11.44
N ASN A 96 -20.47 -10.02 12.61
CA ASN A 96 -21.49 -9.41 13.45
C ASN A 96 -21.64 -7.89 13.32
N LYS A 97 -20.68 -7.18 12.65
CA LYS A 97 -20.62 -5.71 12.61
C LYS A 97 -20.69 -5.12 11.19
N GLY A 98 -20.88 -5.98 10.17
CA GLY A 98 -20.94 -5.53 8.77
C GLY A 98 -19.57 -5.15 8.19
N GLU A 99 -19.58 -4.26 7.18
CA GLU A 99 -18.39 -3.80 6.49
C GLU A 99 -17.98 -2.41 6.99
N HIS A 100 -16.72 -2.26 7.38
CA HIS A 100 -16.13 -0.99 7.78
C HIS A 100 -15.02 -0.60 6.79
N LYS A 101 -15.07 0.63 6.26
CA LYS A 101 -14.00 1.17 5.41
C LYS A 101 -12.81 1.55 6.28
N LEU A 102 -11.62 1.12 5.87
CA LEU A 102 -10.35 1.49 6.49
C LEU A 102 -9.72 2.61 5.67
N ASN A 103 -9.56 3.78 6.27
CA ASN A 103 -8.85 4.88 5.62
C ASN A 103 -7.32 4.70 5.72
N ALA A 104 -6.57 5.51 5.00
CA ALA A 104 -5.12 5.40 4.97
C ALA A 104 -4.47 5.66 6.34
N ARG A 105 -5.08 6.51 7.17
CA ARG A 105 -4.62 6.81 8.53
C ARG A 105 -4.77 5.59 9.43
N ASP A 106 -5.96 4.97 9.45
CA ASP A 106 -6.25 3.80 10.27
C ASP A 106 -5.32 2.64 9.92
N ILE A 107 -5.10 2.41 8.61
CA ILE A 107 -4.17 1.38 8.14
C ILE A 107 -2.74 1.69 8.58
N ARG A 108 -2.31 2.95 8.50
CA ARG A 108 -0.97 3.33 8.91
C ARG A 108 -0.78 3.15 10.42
N GLU A 109 -1.72 3.61 11.23
CA GLU A 109 -1.70 3.43 12.69
C GLU A 109 -1.68 1.95 13.09
N TRP A 110 -2.43 1.10 12.38
CA TRP A 110 -2.38 -0.35 12.57
C TRP A 110 -0.98 -0.90 12.27
N LEU A 111 -0.39 -0.53 11.13
CA LEU A 111 0.92 -1.02 10.70
C LEU A 111 2.06 -0.50 11.59
N GLU A 112 1.97 0.73 12.10
CA GLU A 112 2.95 1.33 13.03
C GLU A 112 3.02 0.58 14.37
N ARG A 113 1.89 0.00 14.82
CA ARG A 113 1.81 -0.77 16.07
C ARG A 113 2.36 -2.19 15.98
N ILE A 114 2.74 -2.68 14.79
CA ILE A 114 3.29 -4.03 14.64
C ILE A 114 4.65 -4.10 15.35
N PRO A 115 4.85 -5.04 16.32
CA PRO A 115 6.12 -5.21 17.00
C PRO A 115 7.25 -5.59 16.04
N ASP A 116 8.46 -5.08 16.30
CA ASP A 116 9.63 -5.33 15.44
C ASP A 116 9.96 -6.82 15.29
N GLU A 117 9.79 -7.59 16.36
CA GLU A 117 10.00 -9.04 16.38
C GLU A 117 9.05 -9.83 15.45
N HIS A 118 7.91 -9.22 15.07
CA HIS A 118 6.94 -9.83 14.17
C HIS A 118 7.19 -9.51 12.69
N LEU A 119 8.09 -8.59 12.37
CA LEU A 119 8.37 -8.18 10.98
C LEU A 119 8.97 -9.32 10.16
N ILE A 120 9.74 -10.20 10.80
CA ILE A 120 10.35 -11.36 10.15
C ILE A 120 9.31 -12.28 9.50
N PHE A 121 8.13 -12.44 10.11
CA PHE A 121 7.02 -13.27 9.58
C PHE A 121 6.36 -12.65 8.34
N LEU A 122 6.50 -11.33 8.19
CA LEU A 122 6.01 -10.58 7.03
C LEU A 122 7.07 -10.46 5.93
N GLY A 123 8.27 -10.99 6.16
CA GLY A 123 9.41 -10.82 5.28
C GLY A 123 9.92 -9.38 5.20
N MET A 124 9.74 -8.64 6.29
CA MET A 124 10.12 -7.24 6.43
C MET A 124 11.19 -7.07 7.50
N ASP A 125 11.87 -5.92 7.48
CA ASP A 125 12.96 -5.57 8.39
C ASP A 125 12.70 -4.20 9.00
N LYS A 126 13.07 -4.03 10.28
CA LYS A 126 12.81 -2.79 11.03
C LYS A 126 13.55 -1.58 10.48
N ASP A 127 14.76 -1.78 9.97
CA ASP A 127 15.64 -0.70 9.51
C ASP A 127 15.51 -0.43 8.00
N ALA A 128 15.16 -1.47 7.22
CA ALA A 128 15.11 -1.38 5.76
C ALA A 128 13.70 -1.27 5.18
N ALA A 129 12.69 -1.86 5.80
CA ALA A 129 11.36 -1.98 5.18
C ALA A 129 10.23 -2.19 6.21
N ARG A 130 9.90 -1.17 6.98
CA ARG A 130 8.73 -1.24 7.87
C ARG A 130 7.42 -1.15 7.10
N PRO A 131 6.37 -1.90 7.50
CA PRO A 131 5.09 -1.97 6.78
C PRO A 131 4.38 -0.61 6.66
N GLU A 132 4.45 0.27 7.66
CA GLU A 132 3.83 1.59 7.65
C GLU A 132 4.42 2.55 6.61
N TRP A 133 5.66 2.30 6.15
CA TRP A 133 6.27 3.12 5.09
C TRP A 133 5.59 2.95 3.74
N THR A 134 4.80 1.89 3.57
CA THR A 134 3.98 1.71 2.36
C THR A 134 2.82 2.71 2.27
N ILE A 135 2.48 3.37 3.36
CA ILE A 135 1.47 4.43 3.43
C ILE A 135 2.17 5.78 3.51
N MET A 136 2.16 6.51 2.43
CA MET A 136 2.86 7.79 2.32
C MET A 136 2.23 8.88 3.18
N LYS A 137 3.07 9.67 3.86
CA LYS A 137 2.71 10.94 4.51
C LYS A 137 3.08 12.15 3.64
N VAL A 138 4.07 11.98 2.78
CA VAL A 138 4.64 13.05 1.93
C VAL A 138 4.63 12.57 0.49
N LEU A 139 4.09 13.39 -0.40
CA LEU A 139 4.09 13.10 -1.84
C LEU A 139 5.40 13.62 -2.45
N PRO A 140 6.18 12.78 -3.16
CA PRO A 140 7.36 13.24 -3.88
C PRO A 140 6.94 14.09 -5.09
N VAL A 141 7.46 15.30 -5.17
CA VAL A 141 7.21 16.25 -6.26
C VAL A 141 8.45 16.30 -7.15
N PRO A 142 8.35 15.91 -8.45
CA PRO A 142 9.47 15.98 -9.36
C PRO A 142 9.85 17.43 -9.65
N PRO A 143 11.14 17.71 -9.95
CA PRO A 143 11.60 19.03 -10.31
C PRO A 143 10.95 19.53 -11.60
N ILE A 144 11.00 20.84 -11.84
CA ILE A 144 10.39 21.47 -13.02
C ILE A 144 10.98 20.97 -14.34
N THR A 145 12.22 20.53 -14.35
CA THR A 145 12.87 19.93 -15.53
C THR A 145 12.22 18.62 -16.00
N VAL A 146 11.57 17.88 -15.11
CA VAL A 146 10.82 16.66 -15.46
C VAL A 146 9.44 16.97 -16.02
N ARG A 147 8.89 18.13 -15.69
CA ARG A 147 7.55 18.62 -16.09
C ARG A 147 7.63 20.05 -16.67
N PRO A 148 8.38 20.26 -17.75
CA PRO A 148 8.58 21.59 -18.30
C PRO A 148 7.27 22.19 -18.80
N SER A 149 7.10 23.50 -18.62
CA SER A 149 6.04 24.23 -19.31
C SER A 149 6.56 24.82 -20.61
N ILE A 150 5.74 24.74 -21.65
CA ILE A 150 6.08 25.14 -23.02
C ILE A 150 5.22 26.36 -23.37
N THR A 151 5.84 27.42 -23.91
CA THR A 151 5.10 28.53 -24.49
C THR A 151 4.80 28.21 -25.94
N LEU A 152 3.52 28.23 -26.30
CA LEU A 152 3.05 28.01 -27.66
C LEU A 152 3.26 29.27 -28.54
N ASP A 153 3.24 29.11 -29.84
CA ASP A 153 3.37 30.23 -30.78
C ASP A 153 2.26 31.29 -30.62
N SER A 154 1.10 30.88 -30.06
CA SER A 154 0.01 31.78 -29.68
C SER A 154 0.30 32.65 -28.45
N GLY A 155 1.43 32.46 -27.80
CA GLY A 155 1.74 33.09 -26.52
C GLY A 155 1.16 32.40 -25.29
N ASP A 156 0.31 31.41 -25.48
CA ASP A 156 -0.28 30.61 -24.39
C ASP A 156 0.75 29.67 -23.78
N ARG A 157 0.64 29.45 -22.47
CA ARG A 157 1.50 28.53 -21.76
C ARG A 157 0.84 27.17 -21.60
N SER A 158 1.47 26.14 -22.15
CA SER A 158 1.04 24.75 -21.98
C SER A 158 1.82 24.09 -20.87
N GLU A 159 1.10 23.61 -19.85
CA GLU A 159 1.67 22.91 -18.72
C GLU A 159 1.68 21.41 -18.93
N ASP A 160 2.66 20.73 -18.32
CA ASP A 160 2.80 19.28 -18.36
C ASP A 160 1.67 18.57 -17.61
N ASP A 161 1.31 17.35 -18.05
CA ASP A 161 0.27 16.51 -17.43
C ASP A 161 0.53 16.25 -15.93
N LEU A 162 1.80 16.09 -15.51
CA LEU A 162 2.15 15.94 -14.11
C LEU A 162 1.85 17.20 -13.30
N THR A 163 2.05 18.39 -13.88
CA THR A 163 1.73 19.64 -13.20
C THR A 163 0.23 19.75 -12.96
N HIS A 164 -0.60 19.42 -13.95
CA HIS A 164 -2.06 19.38 -13.75
C HIS A 164 -2.47 18.43 -12.63
N LYS A 165 -1.90 17.21 -12.57
CA LYS A 165 -2.20 16.26 -11.50
C LYS A 165 -1.74 16.73 -10.13
N LEU A 166 -0.57 17.37 -10.02
CA LEU A 166 -0.09 17.93 -8.77
C LEU A 166 -0.99 19.06 -8.26
N VAL A 167 -1.47 19.92 -9.16
CA VAL A 167 -2.44 20.98 -8.81
C VAL A 167 -3.75 20.37 -8.30
N ASP A 168 -4.25 19.31 -8.93
CA ASP A 168 -5.45 18.61 -8.46
C ASP A 168 -5.24 18.05 -7.05
N VAL A 169 -4.10 17.37 -6.80
CA VAL A 169 -3.78 16.83 -5.46
C VAL A 169 -3.71 17.94 -4.41
N LEU A 170 -3.02 19.05 -4.71
CA LEU A 170 -2.91 20.19 -3.77
C LEU A 170 -4.29 20.80 -3.46
N ARG A 171 -5.12 21.02 -4.49
CA ARG A 171 -6.45 21.62 -4.35
C ARG A 171 -7.36 20.74 -3.48
N ILE A 172 -7.39 19.44 -3.71
CA ILE A 172 -8.23 18.54 -2.92
C ILE A 172 -7.68 18.37 -1.50
N ASN A 173 -6.37 18.32 -1.34
CA ASN A 173 -5.74 18.26 -0.01
C ASN A 173 -6.06 19.50 0.83
N GLN A 174 -6.03 20.70 0.22
CA GLN A 174 -6.41 21.92 0.89
C GLN A 174 -7.90 21.91 1.29
N ARG A 175 -8.80 21.52 0.38
CA ARG A 175 -10.24 21.40 0.69
C ARG A 175 -10.51 20.39 1.80
N LEU A 176 -9.81 19.26 1.78
CA LEU A 176 -9.93 18.26 2.85
C LEU A 176 -9.49 18.83 4.20
N ARG A 177 -8.37 19.58 4.24
CA ARG A 177 -7.89 20.24 5.44
C ARG A 177 -8.90 21.26 5.96
N GLU A 178 -9.37 22.16 5.10
CA GLU A 178 -10.35 23.21 5.46
C GLU A 178 -11.65 22.60 6.01
N ASN A 179 -12.21 21.58 5.36
CA ASN A 179 -13.44 20.93 5.82
C ASN A 179 -13.26 20.18 7.14
N ARG A 180 -12.13 19.50 7.31
CA ARG A 180 -11.81 18.82 8.57
C ARG A 180 -11.66 19.83 9.72
N ASP A 181 -10.91 20.91 9.50
CA ASP A 181 -10.63 21.94 10.50
C ASP A 181 -11.91 22.78 10.83
N ALA A 182 -12.83 22.90 9.89
CA ALA A 182 -14.16 23.51 10.08
C ALA A 182 -15.19 22.56 10.74
N GLY A 183 -14.82 21.31 11.05
CA GLY A 183 -15.74 20.34 11.65
C GLY A 183 -16.88 19.87 10.73
N ALA A 184 -16.63 19.79 9.43
CA ALA A 184 -17.62 19.34 8.46
C ALA A 184 -18.12 17.91 8.77
N PRO A 185 -19.34 17.53 8.31
CA PRO A 185 -19.87 16.19 8.47
C PRO A 185 -18.90 15.10 7.98
N GLN A 186 -18.81 14.00 8.74
CA GLN A 186 -17.91 12.89 8.46
C GLN A 186 -17.99 12.40 7.01
N LEU A 187 -19.19 12.32 6.45
CA LEU A 187 -19.42 11.88 5.08
C LEU A 187 -18.67 12.75 4.04
N ILE A 188 -18.69 14.07 4.23
CA ILE A 188 -18.00 15.00 3.32
C ILE A 188 -16.48 14.83 3.42
N VAL A 189 -15.96 14.62 4.63
CA VAL A 189 -14.54 14.40 4.87
C VAL A 189 -14.11 13.08 4.21
N GLU A 190 -14.90 12.02 4.32
CA GLU A 190 -14.63 10.73 3.70
C GLU A 190 -14.65 10.81 2.17
N ASP A 191 -15.61 11.50 1.57
CA ASP A 191 -15.69 11.71 0.12
C ASP A 191 -14.47 12.48 -0.42
N LEU A 192 -14.05 13.54 0.27
CA LEU A 192 -12.84 14.28 -0.08
C LEU A 192 -11.58 13.43 0.07
N TRP A 193 -11.54 12.56 1.06
CA TRP A 193 -10.42 11.63 1.24
C TRP A 193 -10.35 10.60 0.11
N GLU A 194 -11.48 10.02 -0.30
CA GLU A 194 -11.54 9.12 -1.44
C GLU A 194 -11.11 9.83 -2.74
N LEU A 195 -11.52 11.08 -2.91
CA LEU A 195 -11.13 11.89 -4.07
C LEU A 195 -9.61 12.19 -4.06
N LEU A 196 -9.04 12.52 -2.90
CA LEU A 196 -7.59 12.69 -2.74
C LEU A 196 -6.84 11.39 -3.09
N GLN A 197 -7.32 10.26 -2.58
CA GLN A 197 -6.76 8.94 -2.88
C GLN A 197 -6.81 8.63 -4.39
N TYR A 198 -7.91 8.96 -5.07
CA TYR A 198 -8.02 8.85 -6.52
C TYR A 198 -6.97 9.69 -7.25
N HIS A 199 -6.79 10.96 -6.85
CA HIS A 199 -5.80 11.84 -7.49
C HIS A 199 -4.37 11.35 -7.23
N CYS A 200 -4.04 10.88 -6.04
CA CYS A 200 -2.73 10.27 -5.76
C CYS A 200 -2.51 8.99 -6.58
N THR A 201 -3.49 8.11 -6.66
CA THR A 201 -3.39 6.86 -7.43
C THR A 201 -3.17 7.15 -8.91
N THR A 202 -3.95 8.05 -9.50
CA THR A 202 -3.82 8.42 -10.91
C THR A 202 -2.58 9.28 -11.21
N TYR A 203 -1.99 9.93 -10.22
CA TYR A 203 -0.68 10.57 -10.34
C TYR A 203 0.44 9.54 -10.56
N PHE A 204 0.40 8.42 -9.84
CA PHE A 204 1.37 7.34 -10.02
C PHE A 204 1.08 6.50 -11.27
N ASP A 205 -0.15 6.00 -11.42
CA ASP A 205 -0.57 5.19 -12.57
C ASP A 205 -1.99 5.50 -13.01
N ASN A 206 -2.11 6.18 -14.14
CA ASN A 206 -3.40 6.54 -14.76
C ASN A 206 -4.05 5.40 -15.56
N GLN A 207 -3.46 4.21 -15.56
CA GLN A 207 -3.99 3.00 -16.22
C GLN A 207 -4.34 1.90 -15.21
N THR A 208 -4.55 2.25 -13.97
CA THR A 208 -4.96 1.29 -12.93
C THR A 208 -6.34 0.71 -13.25
N SER A 209 -6.47 -0.62 -13.24
CA SER A 209 -7.74 -1.29 -13.52
C SER A 209 -8.78 -0.97 -12.44
N GLY A 210 -10.02 -0.69 -12.88
CA GLY A 210 -11.14 -0.37 -11.98
C GLY A 210 -11.24 1.09 -11.58
N ILE A 211 -10.38 1.96 -12.13
CA ILE A 211 -10.47 3.42 -11.96
C ILE A 211 -10.67 4.08 -13.33
N PRO A 212 -11.59 5.04 -13.48
CA PRO A 212 -11.64 5.86 -14.67
C PRO A 212 -10.35 6.68 -14.79
N PRO A 213 -9.70 6.69 -15.96
CA PRO A 213 -8.47 7.45 -16.15
C PRO A 213 -8.74 8.96 -16.09
N ALA A 214 -7.84 9.69 -15.44
CA ALA A 214 -7.85 11.14 -15.46
C ALA A 214 -7.56 11.64 -16.88
N ARG A 215 -8.34 12.61 -17.34
CA ARG A 215 -8.28 13.15 -18.72
C ARG A 215 -7.97 14.64 -18.74
N HIS A 216 -7.27 15.07 -19.76
CA HIS A 216 -7.13 16.49 -20.09
C HIS A 216 -8.47 17.07 -20.62
N ARG A 217 -8.61 18.39 -20.70
CA ARG A 217 -9.80 19.07 -21.24
C ARG A 217 -10.14 18.62 -22.67
N SER A 218 -9.14 18.21 -23.45
CA SER A 218 -9.29 17.65 -24.81
C SER A 218 -9.80 16.20 -24.84
N GLY A 219 -10.10 15.57 -23.69
CA GLY A 219 -10.52 14.18 -23.60
C GLY A 219 -9.36 13.16 -23.62
N ARG A 220 -8.14 13.57 -23.92
CA ARG A 220 -6.94 12.72 -23.91
C ARG A 220 -6.63 12.26 -22.47
N PRO A 221 -6.33 10.97 -22.24
CA PRO A 221 -5.87 10.51 -20.93
C PRO A 221 -4.50 11.13 -20.58
N LEU A 222 -4.33 11.55 -19.34
CA LEU A 222 -3.09 12.14 -18.86
C LEU A 222 -1.97 11.09 -18.81
N LYS A 223 -0.76 11.48 -19.22
CA LYS A 223 0.45 10.66 -19.15
C LYS A 223 1.18 10.94 -17.83
N THR A 224 0.98 10.05 -16.85
CA THR A 224 1.53 10.19 -15.50
C THR A 224 2.79 9.35 -15.30
N LEU A 225 3.28 9.19 -14.06
CA LEU A 225 4.61 8.62 -13.79
C LEU A 225 4.82 7.23 -14.40
N ALA A 226 3.89 6.29 -14.15
CA ALA A 226 4.03 4.93 -14.68
C ALA A 226 4.07 4.88 -16.20
N GLN A 227 3.26 5.72 -16.88
CA GLN A 227 3.22 5.81 -18.34
C GLN A 227 4.51 6.40 -18.93
N ARG A 228 5.27 7.19 -18.13
CA ARG A 228 6.58 7.73 -18.55
C ARG A 228 7.71 6.72 -18.41
N LEU A 229 7.55 5.72 -17.54
CA LEU A 229 8.56 4.71 -17.29
C LEU A 229 8.39 3.47 -18.16
N LYS A 230 7.15 3.00 -18.30
CA LYS A 230 6.82 1.74 -18.98
C LYS A 230 6.60 1.92 -20.50
N GLY A 231 6.69 0.80 -21.21
CA GLY A 231 6.40 0.73 -22.65
C GLY A 231 7.59 1.05 -23.55
N LYS A 232 7.34 1.00 -24.87
CA LYS A 232 8.37 1.19 -25.93
C LYS A 232 9.01 2.58 -25.86
N GLU A 233 8.22 3.61 -25.59
CA GLU A 233 8.65 5.00 -25.51
C GLU A 233 8.99 5.44 -24.07
N GLY A 234 8.90 4.52 -23.10
CA GLY A 234 9.22 4.79 -21.71
C GLY A 234 10.72 4.92 -21.46
N ARG A 235 11.08 5.49 -20.32
CA ARG A 235 12.49 5.77 -19.96
C ARG A 235 13.36 4.51 -19.93
N PHE A 236 12.83 3.37 -19.49
CA PHE A 236 13.64 2.15 -19.45
C PHE A 236 14.06 1.68 -20.84
N ARG A 237 13.13 1.55 -21.79
CA ARG A 237 13.44 1.02 -23.12
C ARG A 237 14.09 2.04 -24.05
N SER A 238 13.68 3.29 -24.02
CA SER A 238 14.13 4.30 -24.99
C SER A 238 15.33 5.13 -24.56
N ASN A 239 15.65 5.18 -23.24
CA ASN A 239 16.71 6.05 -22.74
C ASN A 239 17.75 5.35 -21.86
N LEU A 240 17.46 4.16 -21.31
CA LEU A 240 18.36 3.41 -20.42
C LEU A 240 18.91 2.15 -21.08
N SER A 241 18.04 1.25 -21.56
CA SER A 241 18.49 0.03 -22.25
C SER A 241 19.15 0.33 -23.62
N GLY A 242 18.81 1.42 -24.24
CA GLY A 242 19.41 1.93 -25.48
C GLY A 242 19.14 3.41 -25.63
N LYS A 243 20.09 4.15 -26.15
CA LYS A 243 19.99 5.59 -26.45
C LYS A 243 20.20 5.82 -27.95
N ARG A 244 19.49 6.81 -28.48
CA ARG A 244 19.81 7.29 -29.85
C ARG A 244 21.15 8.04 -29.83
N VAL A 245 22.06 7.63 -30.66
CA VAL A 245 23.36 8.29 -30.92
C VAL A 245 23.39 8.82 -32.34
N ASN A 246 24.00 9.97 -32.53
CA ASN A 246 24.25 10.58 -33.85
C ASN A 246 25.54 10.01 -34.45
#